data_1bfad2b4d88c8b1f5f64e65919d0468f
#
_entry.id   1bfad2b4d88c8b1f5f64e65919d0468f
#
_cell.length_a   1.000
_cell.length_b   1.000
_cell.length_c   1.000
_cell.angle_alpha   90.00
_cell.angle_beta   90.00
_cell.angle_gamma   90.00
#
_symmetry.space_group_name_H-M   'P 1'
#
loop_
_entity.id
_entity.type
_entity.pdbx_description
1 polymer ?
#
loop_
_entity_poly.entity_id
_entity_poly.type
_entity_poly.pdbx_seq_one_letter_code
_entity_poly.pdbx_strand_id
1 'polypeptide(L)'
;RRFLHTRRNKNLVENKNVYTSSKYIIDDPELDAIDGGLGLAPMETDRAGDEGSPLSFTLSVLDIPGATVETFHPKAVHLYGNTLYVANDAPGHYSLEVFDVSSGNVRHVKSMVEWMNGDKKETFAGEPNGVTRSYGKIYVTNTGSRTDVFDAETYEFITCIGTGTWGEGGYQTVHAFDVTASQGAVFIRDKRKLVVVLEQDVQPGSAARVPIYSRSVNLQEAMGTYAVAARNDGFLYVTAQNKNMIYLFDPADIRAGDTGFAPYLVALGFEKSPQSIAFVGDRLFVTLRVDDKRSELWEISPKNGKLLQDFTDSMVYPEKIAGARHTLLVVDRATQTVKAIGL
;
A
#
# COMPACT_ATOMS: atom_id res chain seq x y z
N ARG A 1 2.93 24.67 26.02
CA ARG A 1 3.86 24.91 24.88
C ARG A 1 5.27 25.04 25.43
N ARG A 2 6.02 23.99 25.47
CA ARG A 2 7.46 23.78 25.74
C ARG A 2 7.63 22.62 26.70
N PHE A 3 8.52 21.71 26.38
CA PHE A 3 8.92 20.52 27.11
C PHE A 3 8.23 19.19 26.76
N LEU A 4 8.56 18.66 25.56
CA LEU A 4 8.44 17.22 25.31
C LEU A 4 9.55 16.69 24.37
N HIS A 5 10.62 17.45 24.13
CA HIS A 5 11.62 17.10 23.11
C HIS A 5 12.90 16.41 23.60
N THR A 6 13.04 16.05 24.86
CA THR A 6 14.39 15.65 25.36
C THR A 6 14.49 14.29 26.04
N ARG A 7 13.50 13.41 25.99
CA ARG A 7 13.63 12.12 26.70
C ARG A 7 13.59 10.85 25.82
N ARG A 8 13.48 10.94 24.48
CA ARG A 8 13.26 9.77 23.61
C ARG A 8 14.50 9.06 23.03
N ASN A 9 15.71 9.59 23.17
CA ASN A 9 16.83 9.09 22.36
C ASN A 9 17.99 8.42 23.10
N LYS A 10 17.90 8.06 24.36
CA LYS A 10 19.08 7.50 25.07
C LYS A 10 19.08 5.99 25.35
N ASN A 11 17.99 5.26 25.14
CA ASN A 11 17.94 3.85 25.54
C ASN A 11 17.81 2.83 24.41
N LEU A 12 17.98 3.23 23.16
CA LEU A 12 17.78 2.32 22.00
C LEU A 12 19.07 1.84 21.30
N VAL A 13 20.24 2.26 21.77
CA VAL A 13 21.52 1.99 21.06
C VAL A 13 22.31 0.82 21.60
N GLU A 14 21.99 0.28 22.78
CA GLU A 14 22.78 -0.83 23.35
C GLU A 14 21.92 -2.04 23.71
N ASN A 15 21.55 -2.86 22.73
CA ASN A 15 21.36 -4.30 22.98
C ASN A 15 21.41 -5.09 21.65
N LYS A 16 22.61 -5.53 21.30
CA LYS A 16 22.82 -6.62 20.39
C LYS A 16 22.48 -7.91 21.13
N ASN A 17 21.47 -8.61 20.66
CA ASN A 17 21.21 -10.04 20.71
C ASN A 17 19.82 -10.42 21.24
N VAL A 18 19.16 -11.28 20.43
CA VAL A 18 17.98 -12.09 20.72
C VAL A 18 16.67 -11.30 20.74
N TYR A 19 16.04 -11.21 19.57
CA TYR A 19 14.66 -10.75 19.41
C TYR A 19 13.70 -11.89 19.77
N THR A 20 13.21 -11.92 20.99
CA THR A 20 12.00 -12.64 21.33
C THR A 20 10.84 -11.67 21.26
N SER A 21 9.75 -12.05 20.61
CA SER A 21 8.53 -11.26 20.32
C SER A 21 7.84 -10.62 21.52
N SER A 22 8.37 -10.74 22.71
CA SER A 22 7.75 -10.29 23.97
C SER A 22 8.37 -9.02 24.57
N LYS A 23 9.36 -8.37 23.96
CA LYS A 23 10.12 -7.29 24.62
C LYS A 23 9.73 -5.86 24.26
N TYR A 24 8.78 -5.63 23.37
CA TYR A 24 8.31 -4.28 23.03
C TYR A 24 6.81 -4.14 23.26
N ILE A 25 6.33 -4.53 24.42
CA ILE A 25 5.01 -4.10 24.89
C ILE A 25 5.20 -2.70 25.44
N ILE A 26 4.85 -1.71 24.67
CA ILE A 26 4.62 -0.36 25.20
C ILE A 26 3.16 -0.34 25.65
N ASP A 27 2.91 -0.63 26.92
CA ASP A 27 1.71 -0.20 27.61
C ASP A 27 1.87 1.32 27.82
N ASP A 28 1.63 2.09 26.78
CA ASP A 28 1.62 3.54 26.84
C ASP A 28 0.17 4.03 26.80
N PRO A 29 -0.41 4.42 27.93
CA PRO A 29 -1.77 4.98 27.96
C PRO A 29 -1.87 6.30 27.17
N GLU A 30 -0.75 6.94 26.80
CA GLU A 30 -0.76 8.14 25.96
C GLU A 30 -1.11 7.85 24.49
N LEU A 31 -1.03 6.59 24.02
CA LEU A 31 -1.50 6.22 22.68
C LEU A 31 -3.03 6.33 22.51
N ASP A 32 -3.77 6.26 23.59
CA ASP A 32 -5.22 6.46 23.58
C ASP A 32 -5.59 7.97 23.65
N ALA A 33 -4.63 8.86 23.88
CA ALA A 33 -4.85 10.31 24.05
C ALA A 33 -4.32 11.17 22.88
N ILE A 34 -3.81 10.59 21.80
CA ILE A 34 -3.39 11.36 20.62
C ILE A 34 -4.63 11.68 19.74
N ASP A 35 -5.51 12.48 20.30
CA ASP A 35 -6.63 13.11 19.59
C ASP A 35 -6.25 14.51 19.09
N GLY A 36 -5.00 14.66 18.69
CA GLY A 36 -4.42 15.86 18.12
C GLY A 36 -4.41 15.79 16.60
N GLY A 37 -5.60 15.87 15.99
CA GLY A 37 -5.74 15.95 14.55
C GLY A 37 -4.86 17.05 13.96
N LEU A 38 -4.13 16.71 12.92
CA LEU A 38 -3.59 17.68 11.97
C LEU A 38 -4.69 18.70 11.67
N GLY A 39 -4.43 19.98 11.81
CA GLY A 39 -5.34 21.09 11.50
C GLY A 39 -5.64 21.23 9.98
N LEU A 40 -5.70 20.11 9.29
CA LEU A 40 -6.30 19.96 7.99
C LEU A 40 -7.78 19.77 8.26
N ALA A 41 -8.62 20.69 7.73
CA ALA A 41 -10.06 20.47 7.67
C ALA A 41 -10.26 19.00 7.21
N PRO A 42 -11.24 18.28 7.77
CA PRO A 42 -11.56 16.96 7.27
C PRO A 42 -11.90 17.13 5.79
N MET A 43 -10.92 16.94 4.93
CA MET A 43 -11.22 16.71 3.51
C MET A 43 -12.11 15.48 3.53
N GLU A 44 -13.25 15.60 2.89
CA GLU A 44 -14.15 14.46 2.68
C GLU A 44 -13.28 13.27 2.35
N THR A 45 -13.15 12.39 3.30
CA THR A 45 -12.52 11.10 3.04
C THR A 45 -13.37 10.52 1.93
N ASP A 46 -12.77 10.08 0.85
CA ASP A 46 -13.44 9.40 -0.27
C ASP A 46 -13.99 8.04 0.21
N ARG A 47 -14.79 8.10 1.28
CA ARG A 47 -15.39 6.97 2.00
C ARG A 47 -16.63 6.43 1.32
N ALA A 48 -17.11 7.10 0.25
CA ALA A 48 -18.30 6.63 -0.48
C ALA A 48 -18.13 5.18 -1.00
N GLY A 49 -16.89 4.67 -1.02
CA GLY A 49 -16.59 3.30 -1.37
C GLY A 49 -16.69 2.28 -0.23
N ASP A 50 -16.80 2.73 1.03
CA ASP A 50 -16.66 1.83 2.20
C ASP A 50 -18.03 1.35 2.77
N GLU A 51 -19.13 1.86 2.21
CA GLU A 51 -20.48 1.43 2.58
C GLU A 51 -20.90 0.21 1.76
N GLY A 52 -21.27 -0.87 2.43
CA GLY A 52 -21.79 -2.06 1.76
C GLY A 52 -21.58 -3.34 2.59
N SER A 53 -22.27 -4.40 2.18
CA SER A 53 -22.11 -5.72 2.80
C SER A 53 -20.74 -6.32 2.47
N PRO A 54 -20.21 -7.17 3.35
CA PRO A 54 -18.99 -7.94 3.05
C PRO A 54 -19.13 -8.71 1.75
N LEU A 55 -18.04 -8.75 0.98
CA LEU A 55 -18.00 -9.50 -0.29
C LEU A 55 -17.29 -10.84 -0.08
N SER A 56 -17.73 -11.85 -0.83
CA SER A 56 -17.06 -13.15 -0.88
C SER A 56 -17.06 -13.63 -2.33
N PHE A 57 -15.88 -13.69 -2.94
CA PHE A 57 -15.69 -14.22 -4.30
C PHE A 57 -14.25 -14.72 -4.47
N THR A 58 -14.02 -15.45 -5.56
CA THR A 58 -12.68 -15.78 -6.07
C THR A 58 -12.62 -15.34 -7.52
N LEU A 59 -11.68 -14.49 -7.86
CA LEU A 59 -11.36 -14.06 -9.21
C LEU A 59 -10.14 -14.85 -9.71
N SER A 60 -10.21 -15.31 -10.92
CA SER A 60 -9.14 -16.05 -11.60
C SER A 60 -8.98 -15.60 -13.05
N VAL A 61 -8.06 -16.20 -13.76
CA VAL A 61 -7.86 -15.96 -15.21
C VAL A 61 -9.12 -16.22 -16.03
N LEU A 62 -10.02 -17.11 -15.57
CA LEU A 62 -11.26 -17.45 -16.27
C LEU A 62 -12.25 -16.29 -16.33
N ASP A 63 -12.10 -15.30 -15.45
CA ASP A 63 -12.97 -14.13 -15.38
C ASP A 63 -12.55 -13.03 -16.38
N ILE A 64 -11.42 -13.23 -17.10
CA ILE A 64 -10.88 -12.26 -18.05
C ILE A 64 -10.98 -12.84 -19.48
N PRO A 65 -11.77 -12.23 -20.36
CA PRO A 65 -11.93 -12.72 -21.73
C PRO A 65 -10.60 -12.82 -22.49
N GLY A 66 -10.25 -14.02 -22.94
CA GLY A 66 -9.05 -14.28 -23.74
C GLY A 66 -7.74 -14.34 -22.96
N ALA A 67 -7.77 -14.22 -21.64
CA ALA A 67 -6.58 -14.38 -20.82
C ALA A 67 -6.21 -15.86 -20.62
N THR A 68 -4.95 -16.10 -20.33
CA THR A 68 -4.39 -17.41 -19.98
C THR A 68 -3.58 -17.30 -18.68
N VAL A 69 -3.17 -18.41 -18.12
CA VAL A 69 -2.32 -18.43 -16.92
C VAL A 69 -0.96 -17.76 -17.13
N GLU A 70 -0.52 -17.62 -18.37
CA GLU A 70 0.71 -16.90 -18.71
C GLU A 70 0.50 -15.39 -18.84
N THR A 71 -0.73 -14.94 -19.08
CA THR A 71 -1.06 -13.53 -19.32
C THR A 71 -1.74 -12.84 -18.13
N PHE A 72 -2.08 -13.58 -17.07
CA PHE A 72 -2.69 -13.04 -15.87
C PHE A 72 -1.98 -13.51 -14.61
N HIS A 73 -1.20 -12.58 -14.02
CA HIS A 73 -0.53 -12.74 -12.73
C HIS A 73 -0.97 -11.58 -11.83
N PRO A 74 -2.02 -11.74 -11.03
CA PRO A 74 -2.47 -10.69 -10.12
C PRO A 74 -1.37 -10.38 -9.11
N LYS A 75 -1.05 -9.10 -8.95
CA LYS A 75 0.02 -8.62 -8.07
C LYS A 75 -0.47 -7.73 -6.95
N ALA A 76 -1.38 -6.81 -7.23
CA ALA A 76 -1.99 -5.95 -6.24
C ALA A 76 -3.46 -5.73 -6.56
N VAL A 77 -4.22 -5.40 -5.52
CA VAL A 77 -5.67 -5.21 -5.63
C VAL A 77 -6.12 -4.00 -4.84
N HIS A 78 -7.19 -3.38 -5.31
CA HIS A 78 -7.90 -2.33 -4.59
C HIS A 78 -9.39 -2.41 -4.93
N LEU A 79 -10.24 -2.30 -3.91
CA LEU A 79 -11.69 -2.24 -4.10
C LEU A 79 -12.19 -0.85 -3.70
N TYR A 80 -12.94 -0.22 -4.59
CA TYR A 80 -13.63 1.02 -4.32
C TYR A 80 -15.07 0.94 -4.82
N GLY A 81 -15.99 1.11 -3.92
CA GLY A 81 -17.38 0.87 -4.26
C GLY A 81 -17.59 -0.58 -4.74
N ASN A 82 -18.15 -0.75 -5.91
CA ASN A 82 -18.29 -2.05 -6.58
C ASN A 82 -17.21 -2.31 -7.64
N THR A 83 -16.20 -1.45 -7.72
CA THR A 83 -15.14 -1.57 -8.72
C THR A 83 -13.89 -2.15 -8.10
N LEU A 84 -13.48 -3.32 -8.58
CA LEU A 84 -12.24 -3.97 -8.20
C LEU A 84 -11.17 -3.65 -9.25
N TYR A 85 -10.03 -3.18 -8.80
CA TYR A 85 -8.83 -2.94 -9.60
C TYR A 85 -7.80 -4.02 -9.28
N VAL A 86 -7.22 -4.62 -10.30
CA VAL A 86 -6.18 -5.66 -10.17
C VAL A 86 -4.98 -5.28 -11.02
N ALA A 87 -3.86 -5.01 -10.39
CA ALA A 87 -2.60 -4.84 -11.09
C ALA A 87 -2.08 -6.21 -11.53
N ASN A 88 -1.77 -6.36 -12.81
CA ASN A 88 -1.30 -7.59 -13.43
C ASN A 88 0.17 -7.46 -13.82
N ASP A 89 1.05 -8.28 -13.25
CA ASP A 89 2.50 -8.26 -13.48
C ASP A 89 2.99 -9.36 -14.44
N ALA A 90 2.08 -9.99 -15.18
CA ALA A 90 2.45 -11.04 -16.14
C ALA A 90 3.48 -10.52 -17.16
N PRO A 91 4.66 -11.15 -17.31
CA PRO A 91 5.73 -10.66 -18.15
C PRO A 91 5.28 -10.47 -19.60
N GLY A 92 5.45 -9.26 -20.14
CA GLY A 92 5.01 -8.88 -21.48
C GLY A 92 3.51 -8.60 -21.63
N HIS A 93 2.73 -8.71 -20.53
CA HIS A 93 1.28 -8.50 -20.49
C HIS A 93 0.87 -7.60 -19.31
N TYR A 94 1.70 -6.61 -18.99
CA TYR A 94 1.42 -5.67 -17.90
C TYR A 94 0.12 -4.92 -18.15
N SER A 95 -0.78 -4.94 -17.17
CA SER A 95 -2.08 -4.29 -17.29
C SER A 95 -2.64 -3.88 -15.92
N LEU A 96 -3.62 -3.00 -15.97
CA LEU A 96 -4.58 -2.81 -14.89
C LEU A 96 -5.92 -3.39 -15.34
N GLU A 97 -6.37 -4.42 -14.66
CA GLU A 97 -7.66 -5.05 -14.92
C GLU A 97 -8.73 -4.45 -14.03
N VAL A 98 -9.88 -4.13 -14.59
CA VAL A 98 -11.01 -3.50 -13.90
C VAL A 98 -12.21 -4.43 -13.95
N PHE A 99 -12.82 -4.66 -12.78
CA PHE A 99 -13.98 -5.54 -12.64
C PHE A 99 -15.11 -4.84 -11.88
N ASP A 100 -16.34 -5.21 -12.22
CA ASP A 100 -17.54 -4.92 -11.45
C ASP A 100 -17.89 -6.12 -10.57
N VAL A 101 -18.05 -5.89 -9.27
CA VAL A 101 -18.40 -6.90 -8.26
C VAL A 101 -19.74 -6.59 -7.57
N SER A 102 -20.58 -5.77 -8.18
CA SER A 102 -21.84 -5.27 -7.59
C SER A 102 -22.87 -6.34 -7.31
N SER A 103 -22.91 -7.40 -8.08
CA SER A 103 -23.89 -8.49 -8.01
C SER A 103 -23.43 -9.70 -7.21
N GLY A 104 -22.27 -9.63 -6.54
CA GLY A 104 -21.61 -10.80 -5.94
C GLY A 104 -20.91 -11.71 -6.99
N ASN A 105 -21.10 -11.41 -8.28
CA ASN A 105 -20.36 -12.04 -9.38
C ASN A 105 -19.27 -11.08 -9.85
N VAL A 106 -18.15 -11.64 -10.26
CA VAL A 106 -17.05 -10.88 -10.85
C VAL A 106 -17.31 -10.73 -12.36
N ARG A 107 -17.37 -9.47 -12.83
CA ARG A 107 -17.53 -9.18 -14.27
C ARG A 107 -16.41 -8.29 -14.75
N HIS A 108 -15.62 -8.76 -15.68
CA HIS A 108 -14.57 -7.96 -16.31
C HIS A 108 -15.17 -6.76 -17.06
N VAL A 109 -14.61 -5.57 -16.83
CA VAL A 109 -15.05 -4.30 -17.42
C VAL A 109 -14.04 -3.81 -18.46
N LYS A 110 -12.75 -3.79 -18.10
CA LYS A 110 -11.71 -3.21 -18.94
C LYS A 110 -10.32 -3.74 -18.59
N SER A 111 -9.48 -3.90 -19.60
CA SER A 111 -8.03 -4.05 -19.48
C SER A 111 -7.35 -2.76 -19.94
N MET A 112 -6.54 -2.16 -19.08
CA MET A 112 -5.74 -0.99 -19.40
C MET A 112 -4.29 -1.46 -19.63
N VAL A 113 -3.89 -1.58 -20.88
CA VAL A 113 -2.57 -2.06 -21.31
C VAL A 113 -1.71 -0.91 -21.84
N GLU A 114 -2.37 0.03 -22.50
CA GLU A 114 -1.75 1.16 -23.18
C GLU A 114 -2.68 2.38 -23.12
N TRP A 115 -2.08 3.57 -23.19
CA TRP A 115 -2.81 4.84 -23.15
C TRP A 115 -2.11 5.93 -23.96
N MET A 116 -2.80 7.04 -24.19
CA MET A 116 -2.24 8.22 -24.82
C MET A 116 -1.76 9.21 -23.76
N ASN A 117 -0.55 9.69 -23.90
CA ASN A 117 0.00 10.83 -23.16
C ASN A 117 0.32 11.94 -24.17
N GLY A 118 -0.65 12.83 -24.39
CA GLY A 118 -0.65 13.70 -25.56
C GLY A 118 -0.71 12.87 -26.83
N ASP A 119 0.24 13.08 -27.74
CA ASP A 119 0.33 12.34 -29.01
C ASP A 119 1.15 11.03 -28.92
N LYS A 120 1.67 10.73 -27.73
CA LYS A 120 2.53 9.58 -27.50
C LYS A 120 1.74 8.43 -26.91
N LYS A 121 1.83 7.25 -27.51
CA LYS A 121 1.34 5.99 -26.95
C LYS A 121 2.31 5.48 -25.91
N GLU A 122 1.82 5.19 -24.72
CA GLU A 122 2.59 4.66 -23.60
C GLU A 122 1.99 3.37 -23.05
N THR A 123 2.81 2.64 -22.30
CA THR A 123 2.47 1.43 -21.56
C THR A 123 3.07 1.51 -20.16
N PHE A 124 2.78 0.55 -19.29
CA PHE A 124 3.48 0.46 -18.02
C PHE A 124 4.99 0.31 -18.23
N ALA A 125 5.76 1.14 -17.53
CA ALA A 125 7.22 1.18 -17.68
C ALA A 125 7.93 -0.03 -17.03
N GLY A 126 7.20 -0.85 -16.29
CA GLY A 126 7.66 -2.06 -15.62
C GLY A 126 6.47 -2.76 -14.98
N GLU A 127 6.74 -3.77 -14.17
CA GLU A 127 5.74 -4.58 -13.47
C GLU A 127 4.84 -3.71 -12.58
N PRO A 128 3.51 -3.70 -12.79
CA PRO A 128 2.57 -3.08 -11.88
C PRO A 128 2.56 -3.80 -10.53
N ASN A 129 2.81 -3.08 -9.42
CA ASN A 129 3.02 -3.68 -8.10
C ASN A 129 2.05 -3.22 -7.02
N GLY A 130 1.45 -2.07 -7.18
CA GLY A 130 0.49 -1.52 -6.24
C GLY A 130 -0.59 -0.75 -6.97
N VAL A 131 -1.78 -0.72 -6.41
CA VAL A 131 -2.90 0.06 -6.93
C VAL A 131 -3.72 0.63 -5.78
N THR A 132 -4.11 1.90 -5.90
CA THR A 132 -5.10 2.52 -5.04
C THR A 132 -5.97 3.48 -5.83
N ARG A 133 -7.21 3.66 -5.40
CA ARG A 133 -8.10 4.71 -5.91
C ARG A 133 -8.38 5.71 -4.80
N SER A 134 -8.21 6.97 -5.10
CA SER A 134 -8.53 8.06 -4.17
C SER A 134 -8.81 9.35 -4.95
N TYR A 135 -9.73 10.15 -4.46
CA TYR A 135 -10.08 11.48 -5.01
C TYR A 135 -10.35 11.45 -6.52
N GLY A 136 -11.11 10.47 -6.99
CA GLY A 136 -11.44 10.33 -8.41
C GLY A 136 -10.29 9.89 -9.31
N LYS A 137 -9.15 9.48 -8.75
CA LYS A 137 -7.97 9.02 -9.50
C LYS A 137 -7.57 7.61 -9.11
N ILE A 138 -6.97 6.90 -10.07
CA ILE A 138 -6.35 5.59 -9.87
C ILE A 138 -4.84 5.77 -9.95
N TYR A 139 -4.12 5.29 -8.96
CA TYR A 139 -2.67 5.31 -8.87
C TYR A 139 -2.14 3.88 -9.02
N VAL A 140 -1.27 3.65 -10.00
CA VAL A 140 -0.66 2.34 -10.25
C VAL A 140 0.85 2.47 -10.19
N THR A 141 1.46 1.90 -9.14
CA THR A 141 2.92 1.85 -9.03
C THR A 141 3.51 0.76 -9.91
N ASN A 142 4.68 1.00 -10.46
CA ASN A 142 5.39 0.00 -11.24
C ASN A 142 6.90 0.04 -11.01
N THR A 143 7.59 -1.07 -11.30
CA THR A 143 9.05 -1.21 -11.12
C THR A 143 9.85 -0.35 -12.09
N GLY A 144 9.23 0.21 -13.12
CA GLY A 144 9.84 1.16 -14.05
C GLY A 144 10.05 2.56 -13.49
N SER A 145 10.12 2.70 -12.17
CA SER A 145 10.45 3.96 -11.48
C SER A 145 9.42 5.07 -11.66
N ARG A 146 8.15 4.73 -11.76
CA ARG A 146 7.04 5.69 -11.78
C ARG A 146 5.73 5.11 -11.23
N THR A 147 4.82 6.02 -10.91
CA THR A 147 3.43 5.70 -10.60
C THR A 147 2.56 6.38 -11.64
N ASP A 148 1.83 5.60 -12.41
CA ASP A 148 0.91 6.11 -13.44
C ASP A 148 -0.42 6.48 -12.77
N VAL A 149 -1.00 7.61 -13.19
CA VAL A 149 -2.23 8.16 -12.64
C VAL A 149 -3.28 8.30 -13.72
N PHE A 150 -4.44 7.72 -13.47
CA PHE A 150 -5.58 7.73 -14.38
C PHE A 150 -6.80 8.33 -13.71
N ASP A 151 -7.70 8.88 -14.51
CA ASP A 151 -9.04 9.25 -14.08
C ASP A 151 -9.86 7.99 -13.77
N ALA A 152 -10.54 7.97 -12.63
CA ALA A 152 -11.23 6.77 -12.16
C ALA A 152 -12.58 6.50 -12.84
N GLU A 153 -13.12 7.49 -13.58
CA GLU A 153 -14.39 7.36 -14.30
C GLU A 153 -14.16 7.07 -15.79
N THR A 154 -13.24 7.82 -16.40
CA THR A 154 -12.95 7.71 -17.84
C THR A 154 -11.84 6.72 -18.16
N TYR A 155 -10.98 6.41 -17.18
CA TYR A 155 -9.75 5.63 -17.31
C TYR A 155 -8.72 6.29 -18.23
N GLU A 156 -8.84 7.59 -18.46
CA GLU A 156 -7.86 8.35 -19.22
C GLU A 156 -6.63 8.66 -18.38
N PHE A 157 -5.47 8.69 -19.03
CA PHE A 157 -4.22 9.03 -18.36
C PHE A 157 -4.23 10.51 -17.96
N ILE A 158 -3.91 10.79 -16.70
CA ILE A 158 -3.79 12.14 -16.16
C ILE A 158 -2.33 12.59 -16.16
N THR A 159 -1.47 11.82 -15.51
CA THR A 159 -0.06 12.15 -15.30
C THR A 159 0.71 10.96 -14.76
N CYS A 160 2.00 11.14 -14.48
CA CYS A 160 2.75 10.17 -13.68
C CYS A 160 3.54 10.86 -12.57
N ILE A 161 3.76 10.14 -11.47
CA ILE A 161 4.63 10.52 -10.38
C ILE A 161 5.95 9.78 -10.55
N GLY A 162 7.05 10.52 -10.59
CA GLY A 162 8.35 9.98 -10.98
C GLY A 162 8.63 10.11 -12.47
N THR A 163 9.89 10.00 -12.86
CA THR A 163 10.34 10.29 -14.22
C THR A 163 10.42 9.08 -15.13
N GLY A 164 10.18 7.88 -14.61
CA GLY A 164 10.49 6.63 -15.32
C GLY A 164 12.01 6.38 -15.44
N THR A 165 12.80 7.23 -14.80
CA THR A 165 14.27 7.11 -14.76
C THR A 165 14.70 6.78 -13.33
N TRP A 166 15.50 5.76 -13.19
CA TRP A 166 16.03 5.31 -11.93
C TRP A 166 16.89 6.37 -11.25
N GLY A 167 16.64 6.70 -9.99
CA GLY A 167 17.44 7.68 -9.26
C GLY A 167 16.88 8.06 -7.88
N GLU A 168 17.66 8.89 -7.20
CA GLU A 168 17.37 9.36 -5.84
C GLU A 168 17.01 10.86 -5.80
N GLY A 169 16.95 11.51 -6.96
CA GLY A 169 16.59 12.93 -7.06
C GLY A 169 15.15 13.22 -6.60
N GLY A 170 14.83 14.50 -6.39
CA GLY A 170 13.55 14.95 -5.85
C GLY A 170 12.30 14.54 -6.65
N TYR A 171 12.49 14.13 -7.91
CA TYR A 171 11.41 13.66 -8.80
C TYR A 171 11.62 12.23 -9.28
N GLN A 172 12.54 11.48 -8.68
CA GLN A 172 12.90 10.13 -9.10
C GLN A 172 12.50 9.12 -8.05
N THR A 173 12.01 7.98 -8.51
CA THR A 173 11.79 6.78 -7.71
C THR A 173 12.76 5.69 -8.15
N VAL A 174 13.08 4.76 -7.27
CA VAL A 174 13.95 3.62 -7.59
C VAL A 174 13.13 2.44 -8.07
N HIS A 175 12.17 2.02 -7.27
CA HIS A 175 11.15 1.02 -7.59
C HIS A 175 9.94 1.31 -6.71
N ALA A 176 8.83 1.68 -7.31
CA ALA A 176 7.58 1.88 -6.59
C ALA A 176 6.87 0.54 -6.39
N PHE A 177 6.79 0.07 -5.14
CA PHE A 177 6.27 -1.26 -4.81
C PHE A 177 4.82 -1.26 -4.36
N ASP A 178 4.38 -0.17 -3.73
CA ASP A 178 3.03 -0.10 -3.18
C ASP A 178 2.56 1.34 -3.05
N VAL A 179 1.26 1.53 -2.92
CA VAL A 179 0.66 2.85 -2.81
C VAL A 179 -0.59 2.81 -1.94
N THR A 180 -0.74 3.81 -1.09
CA THR A 180 -1.96 4.08 -0.35
C THR A 180 -2.25 5.57 -0.35
N ALA A 181 -3.48 5.95 -0.05
CA ALA A 181 -3.88 7.35 0.05
C ALA A 181 -4.65 7.58 1.34
N SER A 182 -4.42 8.73 1.95
CA SER A 182 -5.13 9.16 3.15
C SER A 182 -4.99 10.67 3.35
N GLN A 183 -6.02 11.32 3.87
CA GLN A 183 -5.99 12.72 4.30
C GLN A 183 -5.39 13.70 3.27
N GLY A 184 -5.77 13.58 2.00
CA GLY A 184 -5.32 14.46 0.92
C GLY A 184 -3.87 14.25 0.49
N ALA A 185 -3.29 13.09 0.81
CA ALA A 185 -1.96 12.72 0.35
C ALA A 185 -1.93 11.28 -0.17
N VAL A 186 -1.04 11.05 -1.12
CA VAL A 186 -0.70 9.75 -1.67
C VAL A 186 0.68 9.36 -1.17
N PHE A 187 0.78 8.17 -0.63
CA PHE A 187 1.99 7.61 -0.06
C PHE A 187 2.45 6.44 -0.92
N ILE A 188 3.60 6.62 -1.56
CA ILE A 188 4.17 5.61 -2.46
C ILE A 188 5.37 4.98 -1.77
N ARG A 189 5.33 3.68 -1.61
CA ARG A 189 6.44 2.92 -1.08
C ARG A 189 7.44 2.62 -2.18
N ASP A 190 8.53 3.36 -2.17
CA ASP A 190 9.70 3.13 -3.02
C ASP A 190 10.69 2.20 -2.31
N LYS A 191 11.60 1.57 -3.05
CA LYS A 191 12.61 0.65 -2.52
C LYS A 191 13.41 1.22 -1.35
N ARG A 192 13.68 2.52 -1.34
CA ARG A 192 14.56 3.18 -0.38
C ARG A 192 13.87 4.25 0.46
N LYS A 193 12.70 4.71 0.05
CA LYS A 193 12.00 5.83 0.67
C LYS A 193 10.49 5.68 0.64
N LEU A 194 9.83 6.42 1.49
CA LEU A 194 8.41 6.70 1.37
C LEU A 194 8.25 8.03 0.66
N VAL A 195 7.61 8.02 -0.50
CA VAL A 195 7.30 9.22 -1.28
C VAL A 195 5.93 9.72 -0.88
N VAL A 196 5.82 11.02 -0.60
CA VAL A 196 4.56 11.67 -0.25
C VAL A 196 4.23 12.70 -1.31
N VAL A 197 3.03 12.61 -1.87
CA VAL A 197 2.52 13.54 -2.88
C VAL A 197 1.19 14.09 -2.38
N LEU A 198 1.01 15.40 -2.43
CA LEU A 198 -0.28 15.99 -2.12
C LEU A 198 -1.23 15.76 -3.31
N GLU A 199 -2.44 15.31 -3.01
CA GLU A 199 -3.45 15.01 -4.01
C GLU A 199 -3.77 16.21 -4.93
N GLN A 200 -3.81 17.40 -4.35
CA GLN A 200 -4.03 18.66 -5.07
C GLN A 200 -2.97 18.98 -6.12
N ASP A 201 -1.76 18.43 -5.98
CA ASP A 201 -0.63 18.65 -6.90
C ASP A 201 -0.67 17.66 -8.09
N VAL A 202 -1.58 16.67 -8.05
CA VAL A 202 -1.75 15.68 -9.12
C VAL A 202 -2.78 16.19 -10.11
N GLN A 203 -2.34 16.96 -11.09
CA GLN A 203 -3.21 17.59 -12.08
C GLN A 203 -2.89 17.14 -13.51
N PRO A 204 -3.88 17.18 -14.43
CA PRO A 204 -3.65 16.88 -15.84
C PRO A 204 -2.53 17.75 -16.45
N GLY A 205 -1.68 17.13 -17.24
CA GLY A 205 -0.58 17.83 -17.91
C GLY A 205 0.61 18.19 -17.00
N SER A 206 0.56 17.85 -15.72
CA SER A 206 1.68 17.99 -14.79
C SER A 206 2.76 16.90 -15.03
N ALA A 207 2.74 16.26 -16.20
CA ALA A 207 3.69 15.23 -16.59
C ALA A 207 5.12 15.55 -16.12
N ALA A 208 5.70 14.70 -15.35
CA ALA A 208 7.07 14.73 -14.84
C ALA A 208 7.40 15.71 -13.70
N ARG A 209 6.45 16.43 -13.09
CA ARG A 209 6.81 17.44 -12.07
C ARG A 209 5.86 17.49 -10.87
N VAL A 210 5.20 16.41 -10.53
CA VAL A 210 4.53 16.37 -9.22
C VAL A 210 5.64 16.43 -8.16
N PRO A 211 5.68 17.46 -7.30
CA PRO A 211 6.73 17.60 -6.30
C PRO A 211 6.70 16.39 -5.39
N ILE A 212 7.74 15.57 -5.45
CA ILE A 212 7.93 14.49 -4.51
C ILE A 212 8.52 15.12 -3.25
N TYR A 213 7.69 15.38 -2.27
CA TYR A 213 8.16 15.73 -0.94
C TYR A 213 8.76 14.47 -0.31
N SER A 214 9.98 14.13 -0.73
CA SER A 214 10.70 13.00 -0.16
C SER A 214 11.19 13.40 1.22
N ARG A 215 10.45 13.10 2.26
CA ARG A 215 11.10 12.73 3.50
C ARG A 215 11.61 11.32 3.31
N SER A 216 12.89 11.21 3.21
CA SER A 216 13.53 9.93 3.37
C SER A 216 13.40 9.53 4.83
N VAL A 217 12.31 8.83 5.15
CA VAL A 217 12.46 7.83 6.21
C VAL A 217 13.68 7.04 5.79
N ASN A 218 14.78 7.07 6.53
CA ASN A 218 15.98 6.32 6.17
C ASN A 218 15.65 4.84 6.29
N LEU A 219 15.09 4.33 5.21
CA LEU A 219 14.80 2.93 5.02
C LEU A 219 16.05 2.19 4.51
N GLN A 220 17.23 2.83 4.47
CA GLN A 220 18.48 2.14 4.10
C GLN A 220 18.72 0.92 4.97
N GLU A 221 18.31 0.98 6.24
CA GLU A 221 18.28 -0.23 7.07
C GLU A 221 17.10 -1.16 6.77
N ALA A 222 16.09 -0.70 6.06
CA ALA A 222 14.87 -1.43 5.72
C ALA A 222 14.77 -1.74 4.22
N MET A 223 15.90 -1.97 3.53
CA MET A 223 15.90 -2.46 2.14
C MET A 223 15.06 -3.75 2.06
N GLY A 224 14.19 -3.84 1.05
CA GLY A 224 13.26 -4.96 0.89
C GLY A 224 11.88 -4.73 1.50
N THR A 225 11.42 -3.49 1.64
CA THR A 225 10.06 -3.19 2.13
C THR A 225 9.08 -3.18 0.97
N TYR A 226 7.91 -3.79 1.14
CA TYR A 226 7.00 -4.02 0.03
C TYR A 226 5.62 -3.40 0.20
N ALA A 227 5.20 -2.96 1.40
CA ALA A 227 3.86 -2.46 1.58
C ALA A 227 3.75 -1.23 2.49
N VAL A 228 2.74 -0.44 2.21
CA VAL A 228 2.29 0.68 3.02
C VAL A 228 0.77 0.64 3.14
N ALA A 229 0.25 0.83 4.34
CA ALA A 229 -1.19 0.99 4.57
C ALA A 229 -1.46 2.18 5.48
N ALA A 230 -2.52 2.91 5.19
CA ALA A 230 -3.02 3.99 6.04
C ALA A 230 -4.19 3.48 6.89
N ARG A 231 -4.14 3.77 8.18
CA ARG A 231 -5.28 3.61 9.08
C ARG A 231 -6.26 4.78 8.90
N ASN A 232 -7.50 4.62 9.34
CA ASN A 232 -8.57 5.62 9.17
C ASN A 232 -8.25 6.99 9.79
N ASP A 233 -7.44 7.03 10.84
CA ASP A 233 -6.97 8.27 11.49
C ASP A 233 -5.76 8.90 10.78
N GLY A 234 -5.27 8.30 9.70
CA GLY A 234 -4.17 8.78 8.87
C GLY A 234 -2.80 8.20 9.23
N PHE A 235 -2.64 7.49 10.33
CA PHE A 235 -1.36 6.85 10.65
C PHE A 235 -0.96 5.83 9.59
N LEU A 236 0.34 5.78 9.29
CA LEU A 236 0.91 4.94 8.25
C LEU A 236 1.66 3.76 8.84
N TYR A 237 1.35 2.57 8.37
CA TYR A 237 2.06 1.34 8.67
C TYR A 237 2.90 0.94 7.46
N VAL A 238 4.19 0.73 7.65
CA VAL A 238 5.15 0.41 6.58
C VAL A 238 5.90 -0.87 6.94
N THR A 239 5.86 -1.87 6.08
CA THR A 239 6.60 -3.11 6.27
C THR A 239 8.10 -2.90 6.07
N ALA A 240 8.92 -3.58 6.85
CA ALA A 240 10.38 -3.63 6.73
C ALA A 240 10.83 -5.10 6.74
N GLN A 241 10.81 -5.72 5.56
CA GLN A 241 11.02 -7.15 5.39
C GLN A 241 12.32 -7.67 6.00
N ASN A 242 13.43 -7.02 5.66
CA ASN A 242 14.76 -7.44 6.11
C ASN A 242 15.02 -7.21 7.61
N LYS A 243 14.11 -6.53 8.30
CA LYS A 243 14.13 -6.32 9.74
C LYS A 243 13.06 -7.13 10.46
N ASN A 244 12.19 -7.81 9.72
CA ASN A 244 11.01 -8.50 10.25
C ASN A 244 10.12 -7.58 11.10
N MET A 245 9.91 -6.34 10.64
CA MET A 245 9.20 -5.31 11.40
C MET A 245 8.14 -4.60 10.55
N ILE A 246 7.16 -4.04 11.23
CA ILE A 246 6.27 -3.02 10.71
C ILE A 246 6.50 -1.75 11.52
N TYR A 247 6.73 -0.64 10.86
CA TYR A 247 6.88 0.67 11.49
C TYR A 247 5.61 1.48 11.36
N LEU A 248 5.25 2.15 12.44
CA LEU A 248 4.14 3.10 12.50
C LEU A 248 4.70 4.52 12.44
N PHE A 249 4.18 5.35 11.54
CA PHE A 249 4.55 6.75 11.37
C PHE A 249 3.34 7.66 11.54
N ASP A 250 3.57 8.84 12.13
CA ASP A 250 2.64 9.95 12.05
C ASP A 250 2.83 10.66 10.69
N PRO A 251 1.78 10.79 9.86
CA PRO A 251 1.88 11.52 8.59
C PRO A 251 2.29 12.98 8.77
N ALA A 252 1.99 13.60 9.92
CA ALA A 252 2.40 14.96 10.22
C ALA A 252 3.91 15.11 10.22
N ASP A 253 4.63 14.16 10.80
CA ASP A 253 6.07 14.13 10.82
C ASP A 253 6.66 13.94 9.41
N ILE A 254 5.93 13.29 8.50
CA ILE A 254 6.34 13.06 7.12
C ILE A 254 6.16 14.31 6.25
N ARG A 255 5.14 15.14 6.52
CA ARG A 255 4.75 16.30 5.69
C ARG A 255 5.57 17.58 5.93
N ALA A 256 6.27 17.71 7.05
CA ALA A 256 6.86 18.99 7.47
C ALA A 256 8.14 19.44 6.69
N GLY A 257 8.49 18.82 5.56
CA GLY A 257 9.51 19.33 4.62
C GLY A 257 10.97 19.12 5.04
N ASP A 258 11.21 18.44 6.13
CA ASP A 258 12.56 18.19 6.64
C ASP A 258 13.21 16.97 5.95
N THR A 259 14.44 17.10 5.48
CA THR A 259 15.22 16.04 4.84
C THR A 259 15.77 15.00 5.83
N GLY A 260 15.31 15.04 7.08
CA GLY A 260 15.71 14.12 8.13
C GLY A 260 14.89 12.83 8.18
N PHE A 261 15.31 11.92 9.06
CA PHE A 261 14.58 10.69 9.36
C PHE A 261 13.27 11.04 10.07
N ALA A 262 12.13 10.61 9.52
CA ALA A 262 10.89 10.66 10.29
C ALA A 262 11.00 9.65 11.46
N PRO A 263 10.81 10.06 12.70
CA PRO A 263 10.78 9.14 13.81
C PRO A 263 9.54 8.23 13.64
N TYR A 264 9.72 6.93 13.74
CA TYR A 264 8.59 6.03 13.89
C TYR A 264 8.08 6.05 15.33
N LEU A 265 6.76 5.95 15.50
CA LEU A 265 6.12 5.94 16.81
C LEU A 265 6.27 4.57 17.47
N VAL A 266 6.04 3.50 16.69
CA VAL A 266 6.07 2.11 17.15
C VAL A 266 6.74 1.24 16.08
N ALA A 267 7.42 0.20 16.53
CA ALA A 267 7.92 -0.88 15.69
C ALA A 267 7.36 -2.22 16.17
N LEU A 268 6.59 -2.89 15.32
CA LEU A 268 6.04 -4.21 15.57
C LEU A 268 7.00 -5.25 15.00
N GLY A 269 7.53 -6.12 15.87
CA GLY A 269 8.49 -7.16 15.48
C GLY A 269 7.84 -8.51 15.23
N PHE A 270 8.37 -9.26 14.27
CA PHE A 270 7.91 -10.60 13.90
C PHE A 270 9.09 -11.58 13.78
N GLU A 271 8.83 -12.86 13.92
CA GLU A 271 9.83 -13.90 13.61
C GLU A 271 9.99 -14.10 12.10
N LYS A 272 8.95 -13.73 11.33
CA LYS A 272 8.86 -13.88 9.88
C LYS A 272 8.81 -12.52 9.20
N SER A 273 9.12 -12.50 7.92
CA SER A 273 9.21 -11.27 7.14
C SER A 273 7.83 -10.75 6.71
N PRO A 274 7.37 -9.56 7.16
CA PRO A 274 6.11 -8.98 6.72
C PRO A 274 6.21 -8.50 5.26
N GLN A 275 5.30 -8.98 4.41
CA GLN A 275 5.27 -8.66 2.98
C GLN A 275 4.22 -7.60 2.64
N SER A 276 2.99 -7.79 3.13
CA SER A 276 1.88 -6.89 2.86
C SER A 276 1.08 -6.62 4.12
N ILE A 277 0.43 -5.46 4.15
CA ILE A 277 -0.42 -5.03 5.26
C ILE A 277 -1.67 -4.36 4.73
N ALA A 278 -2.78 -4.50 5.44
CA ALA A 278 -4.04 -3.83 5.12
C ALA A 278 -4.88 -3.61 6.37
N PHE A 279 -5.67 -2.55 6.34
CA PHE A 279 -6.73 -2.32 7.31
C PHE A 279 -8.09 -2.67 6.71
N VAL A 280 -8.93 -3.34 7.50
CA VAL A 280 -10.38 -3.48 7.26
C VAL A 280 -11.07 -2.91 8.48
N GLY A 281 -11.60 -1.69 8.38
CA GLY A 281 -11.95 -0.91 9.56
C GLY A 281 -10.72 -0.69 10.44
N ASP A 282 -10.84 -1.05 11.72
CA ASP A 282 -9.73 -0.96 12.69
C ASP A 282 -8.90 -2.25 12.83
N ARG A 283 -9.25 -3.28 12.07
CA ARG A 283 -8.56 -4.57 12.06
C ARG A 283 -7.34 -4.51 11.15
N LEU A 284 -6.18 -4.92 11.66
CA LEU A 284 -4.92 -4.94 10.92
C LEU A 284 -4.56 -6.36 10.49
N PHE A 285 -4.37 -6.53 9.18
CA PHE A 285 -3.96 -7.79 8.57
C PHE A 285 -2.55 -7.69 8.03
N VAL A 286 -1.81 -8.79 8.09
CA VAL A 286 -0.44 -8.89 7.59
C VAL A 286 -0.20 -10.23 6.90
N THR A 287 0.50 -10.20 5.77
CA THR A 287 1.08 -11.41 5.20
C THR A 287 2.52 -11.55 5.64
N LEU A 288 2.90 -12.73 6.08
CA LEU A 288 4.23 -13.05 6.62
C LEU A 288 4.88 -14.13 5.76
N ARG A 289 6.01 -13.81 5.14
CA ARG A 289 6.76 -14.77 4.33
C ARG A 289 7.45 -15.78 5.21
N VAL A 290 7.17 -17.04 4.97
CA VAL A 290 7.83 -18.17 5.62
C VAL A 290 9.04 -18.64 4.79
N ASP A 291 8.80 -18.83 3.48
CA ASP A 291 9.82 -19.22 2.49
C ASP A 291 9.43 -18.72 1.09
N ASP A 292 10.07 -19.23 0.04
CA ASP A 292 9.80 -18.81 -1.35
C ASP A 292 8.49 -19.35 -1.94
N LYS A 293 7.83 -20.28 -1.24
CA LYS A 293 6.60 -20.95 -1.70
C LYS A 293 5.45 -20.85 -0.72
N ARG A 294 5.69 -20.30 0.47
CA ARG A 294 4.70 -20.24 1.54
C ARG A 294 4.76 -18.91 2.28
N SER A 295 3.61 -18.35 2.50
CA SER A 295 3.37 -17.23 3.41
C SER A 295 2.15 -17.49 4.28
N GLU A 296 2.01 -16.73 5.32
CA GLU A 296 0.90 -16.80 6.28
C GLU A 296 0.11 -15.50 6.21
N LEU A 297 -1.17 -15.58 6.55
CA LEU A 297 -2.08 -14.44 6.62
C LEU A 297 -2.64 -14.34 8.03
N TRP A 298 -2.27 -13.28 8.74
CA TRP A 298 -2.64 -13.05 10.12
C TRP A 298 -3.43 -11.75 10.29
N GLU A 299 -4.44 -11.79 11.17
CA GLU A 299 -4.92 -10.59 11.84
C GLU A 299 -4.08 -10.37 13.09
N ILE A 300 -3.62 -9.15 13.27
CA ILE A 300 -2.76 -8.78 14.41
C ILE A 300 -3.30 -7.55 15.13
N SER A 301 -2.95 -7.43 16.39
CA SER A 301 -3.21 -6.21 17.15
C SER A 301 -2.37 -5.05 16.60
N PRO A 302 -2.97 -3.93 16.18
CA PRO A 302 -2.24 -2.76 15.72
C PRO A 302 -1.41 -2.08 16.82
N LYS A 303 -1.70 -2.36 18.09
CA LYS A 303 -0.97 -1.79 19.23
C LYS A 303 0.35 -2.50 19.51
N ASN A 304 0.41 -3.83 19.35
CA ASN A 304 1.57 -4.63 19.79
C ASN A 304 1.98 -5.77 18.86
N GLY A 305 1.33 -5.92 17.70
CA GLY A 305 1.66 -6.95 16.71
C GLY A 305 1.28 -8.40 17.12
N LYS A 306 0.59 -8.59 18.25
CA LYS A 306 0.17 -9.94 18.67
C LYS A 306 -0.83 -10.52 17.68
N LEU A 307 -0.66 -11.82 17.36
CA LEU A 307 -1.61 -12.58 16.58
C LEU A 307 -2.98 -12.60 17.28
N LEU A 308 -4.03 -12.19 16.57
CA LEU A 308 -5.42 -12.27 17.00
C LEU A 308 -6.13 -13.44 16.32
N GLN A 309 -5.92 -13.62 15.01
CA GLN A 309 -6.51 -14.70 14.24
C GLN A 309 -5.59 -15.10 13.08
N ASP A 310 -5.52 -16.41 12.80
CA ASP A 310 -4.79 -16.97 11.66
C ASP A 310 -5.79 -17.32 10.54
N PHE A 311 -5.54 -16.81 9.33
CA PHE A 311 -6.32 -17.05 8.13
C PHE A 311 -5.56 -17.88 7.08
N THR A 312 -4.40 -18.40 7.42
CA THR A 312 -3.48 -19.05 6.48
C THR A 312 -4.09 -20.26 5.77
N ASP A 313 -4.88 -21.06 6.47
CA ASP A 313 -5.45 -22.31 5.93
C ASP A 313 -6.33 -22.11 4.68
N SER A 314 -6.83 -20.91 4.45
CA SER A 314 -7.67 -20.59 3.29
C SER A 314 -6.86 -20.23 2.03
N MET A 315 -5.52 -20.16 2.12
CA MET A 315 -4.62 -19.66 1.08
C MET A 315 -3.45 -20.63 0.88
N VAL A 316 -2.76 -20.49 -0.27
CA VAL A 316 -1.52 -21.23 -0.54
C VAL A 316 -0.32 -20.31 -0.38
N TYR A 317 -0.33 -19.15 -1.04
CA TYR A 317 0.72 -18.15 -0.93
C TYR A 317 0.10 -16.74 -0.95
N PRO A 318 -0.51 -16.27 0.16
CA PRO A 318 -1.01 -14.91 0.24
C PRO A 318 0.18 -13.92 0.17
N GLU A 319 0.25 -13.12 -0.89
CA GLU A 319 1.36 -12.18 -1.11
C GLU A 319 0.95 -10.74 -0.80
N LYS A 320 -0.08 -10.25 -1.48
CA LYS A 320 -0.60 -8.89 -1.31
C LYS A 320 -2.03 -8.91 -0.78
N ILE A 321 -2.33 -7.96 0.07
CA ILE A 321 -3.66 -7.78 0.65
C ILE A 321 -4.11 -6.33 0.55
N ALA A 322 -5.41 -6.14 0.48
CA ALA A 322 -6.07 -4.83 0.59
C ALA A 322 -7.36 -4.97 1.38
N GLY A 323 -7.76 -3.90 2.07
CA GLY A 323 -8.99 -3.89 2.84
C GLY A 323 -10.00 -2.90 2.27
N ALA A 324 -11.26 -3.30 2.23
CA ALA A 324 -12.40 -2.45 1.89
C ALA A 324 -13.72 -3.07 2.37
N ARG A 325 -14.70 -2.26 2.79
CA ARG A 325 -16.08 -2.70 3.02
C ARG A 325 -16.26 -3.95 3.89
N HIS A 326 -15.59 -4.06 5.01
CA HIS A 326 -15.63 -5.30 5.80
C HIS A 326 -15.18 -6.54 5.00
N THR A 327 -14.31 -6.32 4.00
CA THR A 327 -13.79 -7.37 3.13
C THR A 327 -12.27 -7.27 3.08
N LEU A 328 -11.59 -8.39 3.30
CA LEU A 328 -10.18 -8.54 3.05
C LEU A 328 -9.97 -9.14 1.66
N LEU A 329 -9.28 -8.42 0.80
CA LEU A 329 -8.86 -8.89 -0.51
C LEU A 329 -7.47 -9.49 -0.39
N VAL A 330 -7.27 -10.67 -0.96
CA VAL A 330 -5.99 -11.39 -0.91
C VAL A 330 -5.59 -11.85 -2.29
N VAL A 331 -4.41 -11.43 -2.73
CA VAL A 331 -3.74 -12.01 -3.90
C VAL A 331 -3.02 -13.27 -3.47
N ASP A 332 -3.46 -14.41 -3.94
CA ASP A 332 -2.79 -15.69 -3.76
C ASP A 332 -1.91 -16.00 -4.99
N ARG A 333 -0.62 -15.78 -4.82
CA ARG A 333 0.36 -15.90 -5.90
C ARG A 333 0.47 -17.31 -6.47
N ALA A 334 0.36 -18.32 -5.61
CA ALA A 334 0.52 -19.71 -6.04
C ALA A 334 -0.62 -20.20 -6.93
N THR A 335 -1.83 -19.70 -6.66
CA THR A 335 -3.03 -20.04 -7.44
C THR A 335 -3.35 -19.01 -8.51
N GLN A 336 -2.63 -17.89 -8.56
CA GLN A 336 -2.90 -16.74 -9.44
C GLN A 336 -4.35 -16.26 -9.35
N THR A 337 -4.84 -16.14 -8.12
CA THR A 337 -6.22 -15.72 -7.84
C THR A 337 -6.26 -14.51 -6.92
N VAL A 338 -7.38 -13.80 -6.98
CA VAL A 338 -7.77 -12.82 -5.97
C VAL A 338 -8.97 -13.38 -5.21
N LYS A 339 -8.85 -13.48 -3.90
CA LYS A 339 -9.92 -13.91 -3.01
C LYS A 339 -10.44 -12.74 -2.20
N ALA A 340 -11.75 -12.61 -2.12
CA ALA A 340 -12.44 -11.70 -1.22
C ALA A 340 -12.99 -12.49 -0.02
N ILE A 341 -12.60 -12.09 1.18
CA ILE A 341 -13.02 -12.70 2.44
C ILE A 341 -13.86 -11.68 3.20
N GLY A 342 -15.15 -11.92 3.34
CA GLY A 342 -16.04 -11.14 4.20
C GLY A 342 -15.66 -11.33 5.67
N LEU A 343 -15.59 -10.23 6.45
CA LEU A 343 -15.13 -10.20 7.85
C LEU A 343 -16.24 -9.78 8.81
#